data_9e169d68cdd07373803493038f62a7c6
#
_entry.id   9e169d68cdd07373803493038f62a7c6
#
_cell.length_a   1.000
_cell.length_b   1.000
_cell.length_c   1.000
_cell.angle_alpha   90.00
_cell.angle_beta   90.00
_cell.angle_gamma   90.00
#
_symmetry.space_group_name_H-M   'P 1'
#
loop_
_entity.id
_entity.type
_entity.pdbx_description
1 polymer ?
#
loop_
_entity_poly.entity_id
_entity_poly.type
_entity_poly.pdbx_seq_one_letter_code
_entity_poly.pdbx_strand_id
1 'polypeptide(L)'
;MMLSMVRIFSALTLLLAATVALAQTEFSAEVYDDQKQASQAKIYFGKDKLRFESANKDPHGGGAMIMNLATQTSTVVMDQQHMYMELPAQMANQRLAYNFFRTGDVENACSDWMQMAANKGSTCHKVGNETVSGRSTVKYEGTNSKGETGYFWLDPKLRFPVKWQSKDNKSGELRNIQEGSQPASLFEIPAGYKKFEMPNMGNMGAMQHQ
;
A
#
# COMPACT_ATOMS: atom_id res chain seq x y z
N MET A 1 -31.56 61.96 -37.99
CA MET A 1 -31.64 60.49 -38.22
C MET A 1 -30.37 59.89 -37.67
N MET A 2 -30.36 59.51 -36.36
CA MET A 2 -29.21 58.99 -35.64
C MET A 2 -29.46 57.53 -35.38
N LEU A 3 -28.66 56.64 -36.00
CA LEU A 3 -28.68 55.20 -35.70
C LEU A 3 -27.86 54.94 -34.42
N SER A 4 -28.54 54.41 -33.40
CA SER A 4 -27.94 53.97 -32.17
C SER A 4 -27.37 52.56 -32.37
N MET A 5 -26.04 52.38 -32.30
CA MET A 5 -25.35 51.06 -32.28
C MET A 5 -25.38 50.52 -30.88
N VAL A 6 -26.19 49.49 -30.66
CA VAL A 6 -26.17 48.67 -29.44
C VAL A 6 -25.04 47.62 -29.56
N ARG A 7 -23.99 47.79 -28.75
CA ARG A 7 -22.90 46.80 -28.60
C ARG A 7 -23.33 45.76 -27.58
N ILE A 8 -23.61 44.54 -28.06
CA ILE A 8 -23.85 43.36 -27.20
C ILE A 8 -22.48 42.80 -26.79
N PHE A 9 -22.10 43.00 -25.53
CA PHE A 9 -20.99 42.31 -24.92
C PHE A 9 -21.44 40.93 -24.48
N SER A 10 -21.11 39.89 -25.24
CA SER A 10 -21.25 38.49 -24.78
C SER A 10 -20.09 38.18 -23.85
N ALA A 11 -20.37 38.17 -22.55
CA ALA A 11 -19.45 37.64 -21.55
C ALA A 11 -19.51 36.10 -21.56
N LEU A 12 -18.51 35.48 -22.21
CA LEU A 12 -18.30 34.04 -22.22
C LEU A 12 -17.64 33.65 -20.88
N THR A 13 -18.45 33.28 -19.90
CA THR A 13 -17.96 32.71 -18.63
C THR A 13 -17.47 31.27 -18.87
N LEU A 14 -16.14 31.12 -18.93
CA LEU A 14 -15.47 29.83 -18.94
C LEU A 14 -15.63 29.20 -17.55
N LEU A 15 -16.56 28.25 -17.40
CA LEU A 15 -16.58 27.36 -16.21
C LEU A 15 -15.38 26.40 -16.30
N LEU A 16 -14.30 26.69 -15.58
CA LEU A 16 -13.27 25.69 -15.28
C LEU A 16 -13.88 24.66 -14.34
N ALA A 17 -14.32 23.53 -14.87
CA ALA A 17 -14.60 22.35 -14.08
C ALA A 17 -13.26 21.80 -13.54
N ALA A 18 -12.88 22.19 -12.33
CA ALA A 18 -11.77 21.58 -11.62
C ALA A 18 -12.14 20.11 -11.35
N THR A 19 -11.59 19.18 -12.11
CA THR A 19 -11.62 17.75 -11.80
C THR A 19 -10.80 17.55 -10.53
N VAL A 20 -11.49 17.45 -9.39
CA VAL A 20 -10.86 17.03 -8.14
C VAL A 20 -10.47 15.56 -8.33
N ALA A 21 -9.21 15.30 -8.69
CA ALA A 21 -8.66 13.96 -8.60
C ALA A 21 -8.76 13.56 -7.13
N LEU A 22 -9.60 12.55 -6.83
CA LEU A 22 -9.72 11.99 -5.48
C LEU A 22 -8.40 11.29 -5.15
N ALA A 23 -7.47 12.04 -4.58
CA ALA A 23 -6.23 11.49 -4.05
C ALA A 23 -6.58 10.50 -2.93
N GLN A 24 -5.83 9.42 -2.84
CA GLN A 24 -5.96 8.46 -1.74
C GLN A 24 -5.67 9.18 -0.42
N THR A 25 -6.50 8.91 0.60
CA THR A 25 -6.36 9.55 1.92
C THR A 25 -5.06 9.10 2.59
N GLU A 26 -4.24 10.05 3.01
CA GLU A 26 -3.05 9.78 3.81
C GLU A 26 -3.45 9.42 5.25
N PHE A 27 -2.74 8.49 5.87
CA PHE A 27 -3.07 8.06 7.23
C PHE A 27 -1.87 7.36 7.90
N SER A 28 -1.97 7.19 9.22
CA SER A 28 -1.17 6.23 9.97
C SER A 28 -2.08 5.23 10.71
N ALA A 29 -1.57 4.04 10.99
CA ALA A 29 -2.30 3.01 11.72
C ALA A 29 -1.35 2.00 12.36
N GLU A 30 -1.87 1.21 13.30
CA GLU A 30 -1.20 0.04 13.85
C GLU A 30 -1.70 -1.21 13.15
N VAL A 31 -0.77 -2.11 12.81
CA VAL A 31 -1.06 -3.44 12.27
C VAL A 31 -1.21 -4.39 13.45
N TYR A 32 -2.42 -4.79 13.74
CA TYR A 32 -2.75 -5.67 14.86
C TYR A 32 -2.91 -7.11 14.37
N ASP A 33 -2.28 -8.05 15.06
CA ASP A 33 -2.38 -9.49 14.81
C ASP A 33 -3.32 -10.10 15.87
N ASP A 34 -4.43 -10.68 15.40
CA ASP A 34 -5.46 -11.22 16.30
C ASP A 34 -5.01 -12.49 17.03
N GLN A 35 -4.08 -13.27 16.47
CA GLN A 35 -3.55 -14.46 17.15
C GLN A 35 -2.59 -14.07 18.28
N LYS A 36 -1.76 -13.07 18.05
CA LYS A 36 -0.80 -12.58 19.04
C LYS A 36 -1.40 -11.60 20.02
N GLN A 37 -2.62 -11.09 19.73
CA GLN A 37 -3.30 -10.05 20.51
C GLN A 37 -2.40 -8.82 20.74
N ALA A 38 -1.61 -8.44 19.72
CA ALA A 38 -0.64 -7.36 19.82
C ALA A 38 -0.44 -6.63 18.49
N SER A 39 -0.04 -5.37 18.58
CA SER A 39 0.46 -4.61 17.44
C SER A 39 1.80 -5.18 16.98
N GLN A 40 1.92 -5.49 15.70
CA GLN A 40 3.12 -6.04 15.09
C GLN A 40 3.92 -5.00 14.32
N ALA A 41 3.27 -3.95 13.88
CA ALA A 41 3.89 -2.88 13.14
C ALA A 41 3.07 -1.59 13.25
N LYS A 42 3.71 -0.47 12.90
CA LYS A 42 3.04 0.77 12.58
C LYS A 42 3.20 1.06 11.10
N ILE A 43 2.13 1.51 10.47
CA ILE A 43 2.16 1.90 9.06
C ILE A 43 1.87 3.38 8.91
N TYR A 44 2.45 3.95 7.86
CA TYR A 44 2.21 5.32 7.42
C TYR A 44 2.00 5.28 5.91
N PHE A 45 0.88 5.82 5.47
CA PHE A 45 0.56 5.97 4.05
C PHE A 45 0.56 7.46 3.69
N GLY A 46 1.42 7.87 2.79
CA GLY A 46 1.55 9.26 2.34
C GLY A 46 1.77 9.34 0.83
N LYS A 47 0.82 9.96 0.12
CA LYS A 47 0.80 10.03 -1.34
C LYS A 47 0.89 8.63 -1.96
N ASP A 48 1.98 8.34 -2.67
CA ASP A 48 2.23 7.03 -3.30
C ASP A 48 3.28 6.21 -2.52
N LYS A 49 3.47 6.48 -1.23
CA LYS A 49 4.46 5.79 -0.39
C LYS A 49 3.81 5.14 0.81
N LEU A 50 4.34 3.98 1.17
CA LEU A 50 3.93 3.23 2.35
C LEU A 50 5.19 2.89 3.15
N ARG A 51 5.16 3.20 4.45
CA ARG A 51 6.21 2.84 5.40
C ARG A 51 5.66 1.86 6.41
N PHE A 52 6.35 0.76 6.62
CA PHE A 52 6.14 -0.18 7.71
C PHE A 52 7.27 -0.06 8.72
N GLU A 53 6.94 0.10 9.98
CA GLU A 53 7.87 0.03 11.10
C GLU A 53 7.51 -1.17 11.96
N SER A 54 8.42 -2.12 12.14
CA SER A 54 8.19 -3.27 13.01
C SER A 54 8.05 -2.81 14.47
N ALA A 55 7.00 -3.28 15.16
CA ALA A 55 6.84 -3.05 16.59
C ALA A 55 7.84 -3.90 17.40
N ASN A 56 8.28 -5.02 16.86
CA ASN A 56 9.28 -5.87 17.49
C ASN A 56 10.66 -5.26 17.26
N LYS A 57 11.31 -4.87 18.33
CA LYS A 57 12.74 -4.60 18.30
C LYS A 57 13.45 -5.95 18.21
N ASP A 58 13.61 -6.45 16.96
CA ASP A 58 14.44 -7.60 16.67
C ASP A 58 15.84 -7.38 17.30
N PRO A 59 16.52 -8.41 17.83
CA PRO A 59 17.92 -8.32 18.25
C PRO A 59 18.86 -7.78 17.14
N HIS A 60 18.46 -7.89 15.87
CA HIS A 60 19.17 -7.30 14.72
C HIS A 60 18.77 -5.84 14.45
N GLY A 61 17.95 -5.24 15.32
CA GLY A 61 17.59 -3.85 15.30
C GLY A 61 16.25 -3.57 14.63
N GLY A 62 15.52 -2.64 15.26
CA GLY A 62 14.33 -2.05 14.64
C GLY A 62 14.68 -1.47 13.29
N GLY A 63 13.75 -1.54 12.37
CA GLY A 63 13.91 -1.00 11.03
C GLY A 63 12.57 -0.71 10.40
N ALA A 64 12.64 -0.15 9.21
CA ALA A 64 11.46 0.14 8.44
C ALA A 64 11.61 -0.38 7.01
N MET A 65 10.47 -0.66 6.39
CA MET A 65 10.39 -0.86 4.95
C MET A 65 9.64 0.31 4.36
N ILE A 66 10.25 0.99 3.41
CA ILE A 66 9.64 2.08 2.64
C ILE A 66 9.35 1.55 1.25
N MET A 67 8.09 1.57 0.85
CA MET A 67 7.63 1.20 -0.49
C MET A 67 7.19 2.44 -1.24
N ASN A 68 7.68 2.62 -2.45
CA ASN A 68 7.15 3.59 -3.40
C ASN A 68 6.21 2.84 -4.37
N LEU A 69 4.91 3.08 -4.23
CA LEU A 69 3.88 2.37 -4.99
C LEU A 69 3.82 2.83 -6.44
N ALA A 70 4.25 4.06 -6.74
CA ALA A 70 4.28 4.58 -8.10
C ALA A 70 5.42 3.98 -8.93
N THR A 71 6.62 3.87 -8.34
CA THR A 71 7.81 3.32 -9.00
C THR A 71 8.01 1.82 -8.77
N GLN A 72 7.19 1.23 -7.87
CA GLN A 72 7.29 -0.18 -7.46
C GLN A 72 8.67 -0.56 -6.93
N THR A 73 9.25 0.33 -6.12
CA THR A 73 10.54 0.14 -5.47
C THR A 73 10.36 0.01 -3.97
N SER A 74 11.25 -0.73 -3.32
CA SER A 74 11.27 -0.88 -1.87
C SER A 74 12.66 -0.71 -1.31
N THR A 75 12.72 -0.08 -0.14
CA THR A 75 13.95 0.12 0.61
C THR A 75 13.75 -0.41 2.03
N VAL A 76 14.66 -1.25 2.49
CA VAL A 76 14.75 -1.67 3.89
C VAL A 76 15.72 -0.75 4.59
N VAL A 77 15.27 -0.13 5.67
CA VAL A 77 16.09 0.74 6.53
C VAL A 77 16.46 -0.04 7.79
N MET A 78 17.73 -0.12 8.10
CA MET A 78 18.31 -0.86 9.23
C MET A 78 18.87 0.15 10.22
N ASP A 79 18.06 0.56 11.19
CA ASP A 79 18.35 1.70 12.05
C ASP A 79 19.60 1.50 12.94
N GLN A 80 19.76 0.31 13.52
CA GLN A 80 20.92 0.03 14.38
C GLN A 80 22.25 0.04 13.63
N GLN A 81 22.24 -0.40 12.37
CA GLN A 81 23.44 -0.44 11.54
C GLN A 81 23.71 0.87 10.80
N HIS A 82 22.77 1.83 10.85
CA HIS A 82 22.79 3.04 10.03
C HIS A 82 23.00 2.71 8.55
N MET A 83 22.27 1.71 8.06
CA MET A 83 22.35 1.21 6.70
C MET A 83 20.97 1.12 6.07
N TYR A 84 20.93 1.09 4.74
CA TYR A 84 19.72 0.77 3.98
C TYR A 84 20.05 -0.16 2.82
N MET A 85 19.05 -0.90 2.36
CA MET A 85 19.16 -1.81 1.24
C MET A 85 17.98 -1.59 0.29
N GLU A 86 18.26 -1.38 -0.98
CA GLU A 86 17.24 -1.36 -2.02
C GLU A 86 16.92 -2.79 -2.45
N LEU A 87 15.65 -3.16 -2.42
CA LEU A 87 15.23 -4.48 -2.88
C LEU A 87 15.12 -4.47 -4.40
N PRO A 88 15.73 -5.46 -5.08
CA PRO A 88 15.55 -5.62 -6.51
C PRO A 88 14.08 -5.75 -6.90
N ALA A 89 13.67 -5.14 -8.01
CA ALA A 89 12.28 -5.12 -8.46
C ALA A 89 11.66 -6.54 -8.56
N GLN A 90 12.44 -7.53 -8.98
CA GLN A 90 11.99 -8.92 -9.05
C GLN A 90 11.65 -9.50 -7.67
N MET A 91 12.41 -9.17 -6.64
CA MET A 91 12.12 -9.61 -5.26
C MET A 91 10.95 -8.86 -4.67
N ALA A 92 10.85 -7.57 -4.94
CA ALA A 92 9.77 -6.70 -4.49
C ALA A 92 8.43 -7.13 -5.12
N ASN A 93 8.39 -7.34 -6.43
CA ASN A 93 7.17 -7.73 -7.15
C ASN A 93 6.64 -9.12 -6.77
N GLN A 94 7.50 -10.05 -6.34
CA GLN A 94 7.07 -11.37 -5.88
C GLN A 94 6.53 -11.37 -4.45
N ARG A 95 6.99 -10.47 -3.59
CA ARG A 95 6.65 -10.44 -2.17
C ARG A 95 5.68 -9.34 -1.79
N LEU A 96 5.65 -8.25 -2.54
CA LEU A 96 4.91 -7.05 -2.21
C LEU A 96 3.87 -6.77 -3.28
N ALA A 97 2.63 -6.82 -2.88
CA ALA A 97 1.48 -6.54 -3.73
C ALA A 97 1.27 -5.02 -3.85
N TYR A 98 2.16 -4.30 -4.52
CA TYR A 98 2.06 -2.82 -4.64
C TYR A 98 0.68 -2.36 -5.10
N ASN A 99 0.10 -3.04 -6.09
CA ASN A 99 -1.20 -2.67 -6.63
C ASN A 99 -2.32 -2.86 -5.61
N PHE A 100 -2.20 -3.83 -4.68
CA PHE A 100 -3.17 -4.07 -3.64
C PHE A 100 -3.29 -2.90 -2.65
N PHE A 101 -2.17 -2.19 -2.41
CA PHE A 101 -2.15 -1.01 -1.54
C PHE A 101 -2.51 0.29 -2.28
N ARG A 102 -2.74 0.21 -3.59
CA ARG A 102 -3.11 1.35 -4.43
C ARG A 102 -4.37 1.05 -5.23
N THR A 103 -5.40 0.59 -4.56
CA THR A 103 -6.66 0.24 -5.20
C THR A 103 -7.32 1.45 -5.85
N GLY A 104 -7.45 1.43 -7.17
CA GLY A 104 -8.09 2.47 -7.94
C GLY A 104 -9.62 2.45 -7.79
N ASP A 105 -10.19 1.26 -7.83
CA ASP A 105 -11.63 1.01 -7.73
C ASP A 105 -11.93 0.04 -6.58
N VAL A 106 -12.40 0.58 -5.46
CA VAL A 106 -12.73 -0.22 -4.26
C VAL A 106 -13.92 -1.15 -4.50
N GLU A 107 -14.82 -0.80 -5.41
CA GLU A 107 -15.98 -1.63 -5.75
C GLU A 107 -15.62 -2.82 -6.66
N ASN A 108 -14.42 -2.80 -7.27
CA ASN A 108 -13.95 -3.81 -8.21
C ASN A 108 -12.50 -4.27 -7.92
N ALA A 109 -12.13 -4.31 -6.66
CA ALA A 109 -10.75 -4.61 -6.23
C ALA A 109 -10.25 -6.01 -6.61
N CYS A 110 -11.15 -6.94 -6.97
CA CYS A 110 -10.77 -8.26 -7.48
C CYS A 110 -9.91 -8.19 -8.73
N SER A 111 -10.12 -7.20 -9.61
CA SER A 111 -9.31 -7.06 -10.81
C SER A 111 -7.84 -6.79 -10.46
N ASP A 112 -7.60 -5.90 -9.51
CA ASP A 112 -6.25 -5.55 -9.06
C ASP A 112 -5.61 -6.73 -8.30
N TRP A 113 -6.39 -7.40 -7.44
CA TRP A 113 -5.92 -8.54 -6.67
C TRP A 113 -5.53 -9.74 -7.54
N MET A 114 -6.31 -10.06 -8.57
CA MET A 114 -6.02 -11.18 -9.50
C MET A 114 -4.83 -10.90 -10.43
N GLN A 115 -4.50 -9.62 -10.70
CA GLN A 115 -3.35 -9.26 -11.52
C GLN A 115 -2.00 -9.45 -10.79
N MET A 116 -2.02 -9.61 -9.46
CA MET A 116 -0.79 -9.88 -8.71
C MET A 116 -0.21 -11.24 -9.12
N ALA A 117 1.10 -11.30 -9.34
CA ALA A 117 1.77 -12.52 -9.76
C ALA A 117 1.53 -13.70 -8.80
N ALA A 118 1.43 -13.43 -7.50
CA ALA A 118 1.13 -14.42 -6.47
C ALA A 118 -0.27 -15.03 -6.58
N ASN A 119 -1.20 -14.34 -7.25
CA ASN A 119 -2.60 -14.74 -7.36
C ASN A 119 -2.96 -15.31 -8.75
N LYS A 120 -1.96 -15.62 -9.57
CA LYS A 120 -2.19 -16.23 -10.88
C LYS A 120 -2.93 -17.57 -10.73
N GLY A 121 -4.06 -17.70 -11.43
CA GLY A 121 -4.93 -18.87 -11.33
C GLY A 121 -5.84 -18.90 -10.10
N SER A 122 -5.92 -17.79 -9.37
CA SER A 122 -6.85 -17.60 -8.25
C SER A 122 -8.20 -17.06 -8.73
N THR A 123 -9.20 -17.16 -7.87
CA THR A 123 -10.50 -16.51 -8.06
C THR A 123 -10.75 -15.48 -6.98
N CYS A 124 -11.52 -14.46 -7.30
CA CYS A 124 -11.91 -13.42 -6.33
C CYS A 124 -13.33 -12.95 -6.64
N HIS A 125 -14.08 -12.65 -5.59
CA HIS A 125 -15.39 -12.01 -5.74
C HIS A 125 -15.73 -11.11 -4.55
N LYS A 126 -16.59 -10.13 -4.81
CA LYS A 126 -17.14 -9.25 -3.77
C LYS A 126 -18.17 -10.03 -2.96
N VAL A 127 -18.04 -10.05 -1.63
CA VAL A 127 -18.99 -10.69 -0.71
C VAL A 127 -20.09 -9.71 -0.33
N GLY A 128 -19.75 -8.46 -0.02
CA GLY A 128 -20.71 -7.45 0.42
C GLY A 128 -20.05 -6.33 1.21
N ASN A 129 -20.84 -5.58 1.95
CA ASN A 129 -20.36 -4.51 2.82
C ASN A 129 -20.41 -4.97 4.27
N GLU A 130 -19.38 -4.66 5.04
CA GLU A 130 -19.28 -4.93 6.49
C GLU A 130 -18.69 -3.72 7.21
N THR A 131 -18.95 -3.64 8.52
CA THR A 131 -18.32 -2.63 9.37
C THR A 131 -17.13 -3.26 10.11
N VAL A 132 -15.94 -2.67 9.97
CA VAL A 132 -14.71 -3.08 10.67
C VAL A 132 -14.24 -1.92 11.52
N SER A 133 -14.16 -2.12 12.84
CA SER A 133 -13.71 -1.09 13.81
C SER A 133 -14.37 0.28 13.60
N GLY A 134 -15.70 0.27 13.33
CA GLY A 134 -16.51 1.50 13.12
C GLY A 134 -16.39 2.09 11.70
N ARG A 135 -15.67 1.47 10.78
CA ARG A 135 -15.49 1.92 9.39
C ARG A 135 -16.30 1.07 8.43
N SER A 136 -16.98 1.72 7.49
CA SER A 136 -17.66 1.01 6.40
C SER A 136 -16.61 0.41 5.45
N THR A 137 -16.73 -0.86 5.12
CA THR A 137 -15.78 -1.58 4.26
C THR A 137 -16.49 -2.43 3.23
N VAL A 138 -15.79 -2.74 2.14
CA VAL A 138 -16.18 -3.73 1.15
C VAL A 138 -15.39 -5.00 1.40
N LYS A 139 -16.09 -6.11 1.63
CA LYS A 139 -15.50 -7.44 1.85
C LYS A 139 -15.35 -8.19 0.55
N TYR A 140 -14.20 -8.79 0.38
CA TYR A 140 -13.86 -9.67 -0.72
C TYR A 140 -13.43 -11.04 -0.23
N GLU A 141 -13.71 -12.05 -1.02
CA GLU A 141 -13.20 -13.42 -0.86
C GLU A 141 -12.26 -13.73 -2.02
N GLY A 142 -11.08 -14.23 -1.71
CA GLY A 142 -10.11 -14.71 -2.66
C GLY A 142 -9.79 -16.18 -2.41
N THR A 143 -9.78 -17.00 -3.47
CA THR A 143 -9.37 -18.40 -3.40
C THR A 143 -8.16 -18.60 -4.30
N ASN A 144 -7.05 -19.05 -3.75
CA ASN A 144 -5.83 -19.27 -4.51
C ASN A 144 -5.88 -20.56 -5.37
N SER A 145 -4.87 -20.78 -6.21
CA SER A 145 -4.78 -21.94 -7.09
C SER A 145 -4.70 -23.30 -6.36
N LYS A 146 -4.49 -23.30 -5.03
CA LYS A 146 -4.51 -24.49 -4.17
C LYS A 146 -5.86 -24.71 -3.51
N GLY A 147 -6.87 -23.88 -3.79
CA GLY A 147 -8.19 -23.95 -3.17
C GLY A 147 -8.23 -23.34 -1.76
N GLU A 148 -7.23 -22.58 -1.35
CA GLU A 148 -7.19 -21.94 -0.04
C GLU A 148 -7.90 -20.59 -0.11
N THR A 149 -8.94 -20.43 0.71
CA THR A 149 -9.78 -19.22 0.74
C THR A 149 -9.34 -18.28 1.85
N GLY A 150 -9.34 -16.99 1.55
CA GLY A 150 -9.12 -15.90 2.49
C GLY A 150 -10.03 -14.72 2.20
N TYR A 151 -10.07 -13.79 3.13
CA TYR A 151 -10.90 -12.60 3.05
C TYR A 151 -10.08 -11.34 3.25
N PHE A 152 -10.49 -10.24 2.61
CA PHE A 152 -9.96 -8.92 2.88
C PHE A 152 -11.06 -7.86 2.84
N TRP A 153 -10.89 -6.82 3.62
CA TRP A 153 -11.84 -5.72 3.76
C TRP A 153 -11.16 -4.42 3.36
N LEU A 154 -11.69 -3.78 2.33
CA LEU A 154 -11.21 -2.49 1.83
C LEU A 154 -12.07 -1.36 2.38
N ASP A 155 -11.41 -0.36 2.92
CA ASP A 155 -12.03 0.90 3.29
C ASP A 155 -12.12 1.82 2.06
N PRO A 156 -13.33 2.24 1.64
CA PRO A 156 -13.50 3.08 0.46
C PRO A 156 -12.87 4.47 0.58
N LYS A 157 -12.80 5.01 1.80
CA LYS A 157 -12.21 6.32 2.06
C LYS A 157 -10.69 6.28 2.00
N LEU A 158 -10.09 5.27 2.61
CA LEU A 158 -8.64 5.06 2.60
C LEU A 158 -8.16 4.46 1.29
N ARG A 159 -9.04 3.76 0.56
CA ARG A 159 -8.67 2.92 -0.60
C ARG A 159 -7.58 1.91 -0.24
N PHE A 160 -7.73 1.32 0.95
CA PHE A 160 -6.69 0.50 1.55
C PHE A 160 -7.32 -0.68 2.32
N PRO A 161 -6.67 -1.87 2.32
CA PRO A 161 -7.13 -3.01 3.11
C PRO A 161 -6.96 -2.72 4.61
N VAL A 162 -8.06 -2.78 5.35
CA VAL A 162 -8.07 -2.50 6.80
C VAL A 162 -8.23 -3.75 7.65
N LYS A 163 -8.60 -4.89 7.04
CA LYS A 163 -8.66 -6.19 7.70
C LYS A 163 -8.40 -7.30 6.69
N TRP A 164 -7.80 -8.38 7.14
CA TRP A 164 -7.58 -9.61 6.36
C TRP A 164 -7.75 -10.84 7.23
N GLN A 165 -8.11 -11.96 6.60
CA GLN A 165 -8.23 -13.27 7.23
C GLN A 165 -7.79 -14.35 6.24
N SER A 166 -6.87 -15.21 6.66
CA SER A 166 -6.44 -16.37 5.89
C SER A 166 -7.31 -17.59 6.16
N LYS A 167 -7.14 -18.66 5.38
CA LYS A 167 -7.83 -19.96 5.53
C LYS A 167 -7.71 -20.57 6.94
N ASP A 168 -6.58 -20.34 7.62
CA ASP A 168 -6.31 -20.88 8.95
C ASP A 168 -6.90 -20.01 10.07
N ASN A 169 -7.86 -19.13 9.72
CA ASN A 169 -8.42 -18.10 10.61
C ASN A 169 -7.38 -17.15 11.22
N LYS A 170 -6.17 -17.11 10.65
CA LYS A 170 -5.20 -16.08 11.01
C LYS A 170 -5.69 -14.78 10.45
N SER A 171 -5.92 -13.84 11.32
CA SER A 171 -6.44 -12.52 10.94
C SER A 171 -5.64 -11.40 11.55
N GLY A 172 -5.77 -10.25 10.94
CA GLY A 172 -5.24 -9.01 11.44
C GLY A 172 -6.03 -7.83 10.89
N GLU A 173 -5.88 -6.71 11.54
CA GLU A 173 -6.57 -5.48 11.15
C GLU A 173 -5.73 -4.24 11.44
N LEU A 174 -6.09 -3.15 10.80
CA LEU A 174 -5.58 -1.83 11.15
C LEU A 174 -6.38 -1.26 12.31
N ARG A 175 -5.68 -0.87 13.37
CA ARG A 175 -6.23 -0.18 14.54
C ARG A 175 -5.65 1.22 14.68
N ASN A 176 -6.29 2.06 15.47
CA ASN A 176 -5.82 3.42 15.76
C ASN A 176 -5.53 4.22 14.47
N ILE A 177 -6.40 4.08 13.46
CA ILE A 177 -6.27 4.76 12.17
C ILE A 177 -6.44 6.26 12.39
N GLN A 178 -5.41 7.03 12.03
CA GLN A 178 -5.39 8.48 12.07
C GLN A 178 -5.23 9.02 10.65
N GLU A 179 -6.29 9.61 10.13
CA GLU A 179 -6.30 10.24 8.81
C GLU A 179 -5.64 11.62 8.87
N GLY A 180 -4.86 11.94 7.85
CA GLY A 180 -4.17 13.23 7.70
C GLY A 180 -2.82 13.07 7.04
N SER A 181 -2.28 14.21 6.60
CA SER A 181 -0.99 14.26 5.92
C SER A 181 0.14 13.68 6.77
N GLN A 182 0.99 12.89 6.15
CA GLN A 182 2.15 12.28 6.79
C GLN A 182 3.42 13.09 6.48
N PRO A 183 4.32 13.31 7.47
CA PRO A 183 5.58 13.99 7.24
C PRO A 183 6.41 13.30 6.13
N ALA A 184 6.90 14.07 5.17
CA ALA A 184 7.69 13.53 4.05
C ALA A 184 8.95 12.77 4.51
N SER A 185 9.56 13.20 5.61
CA SER A 185 10.74 12.57 6.21
C SER A 185 10.52 11.11 6.62
N LEU A 186 9.28 10.68 6.87
CA LEU A 186 8.97 9.28 7.14
C LEU A 186 9.28 8.36 5.94
N PHE A 187 9.27 8.92 4.73
CA PHE A 187 9.46 8.17 3.48
C PHE A 187 10.82 8.44 2.84
N GLU A 188 11.77 8.94 3.61
CA GLU A 188 13.13 9.23 3.18
C GLU A 188 14.12 8.34 3.95
N ILE A 189 15.26 8.08 3.32
CA ILE A 189 16.38 7.41 3.98
C ILE A 189 17.01 8.45 4.93
N PRO A 190 17.20 8.12 6.22
CA PRO A 190 17.79 9.07 7.16
C PRO A 190 19.20 9.48 6.74
N ALA A 191 19.57 10.74 7.00
CA ALA A 191 20.89 11.26 6.67
C ALA A 191 22.00 10.45 7.36
N GLY A 192 23.08 10.19 6.64
CA GLY A 192 24.23 9.43 7.17
C GLY A 192 24.14 7.91 7.07
N TYR A 193 23.01 7.37 6.59
CA TYR A 193 22.88 5.93 6.33
C TYR A 193 23.67 5.53 5.09
N LYS A 194 24.32 4.38 5.15
CA LYS A 194 25.11 3.81 4.05
C LYS A 194 24.32 2.75 3.32
N LYS A 195 24.44 2.72 2.00
CA LYS A 195 23.83 1.67 1.18
C LYS A 195 24.55 0.34 1.44
N PHE A 196 23.78 -0.69 1.73
CA PHE A 196 24.24 -2.06 1.76
C PHE A 196 23.96 -2.71 0.40
N GLU A 197 24.99 -3.12 -0.29
CA GLU A 197 24.88 -3.87 -1.54
C GLU A 197 24.86 -5.36 -1.22
N MET A 198 23.80 -6.06 -1.67
CA MET A 198 23.78 -7.52 -1.56
C MET A 198 24.86 -8.08 -2.49
N PRO A 199 25.75 -8.97 -1.98
CA PRO A 199 26.67 -9.69 -2.85
C PRO A 199 25.88 -10.40 -3.96
N ASN A 200 26.34 -10.30 -5.22
CA ASN A 200 25.71 -10.95 -6.35
C ASN A 200 25.63 -12.46 -6.10
N MET A 201 24.45 -12.98 -5.79
CA MET A 201 24.21 -14.42 -5.58
C MET A 201 24.39 -15.24 -6.86
N GLY A 202 24.58 -14.59 -8.02
CA GLY A 202 24.85 -15.26 -9.30
C GLY A 202 26.17 -16.00 -9.37
N ASN A 203 27.14 -15.71 -8.50
CA ASN A 203 28.46 -16.37 -8.50
C ASN A 203 28.60 -17.54 -7.51
N MET A 204 27.60 -17.80 -6.64
CA MET A 204 27.70 -18.93 -5.71
C MET A 204 27.41 -20.30 -6.33
N GLY A 205 26.79 -20.34 -7.50
CA GLY A 205 26.57 -21.58 -8.25
C GLY A 205 27.83 -22.14 -8.97
N ALA A 206 28.85 -21.29 -9.13
CA ALA A 206 30.09 -21.71 -9.87
C ALA A 206 31.16 -22.36 -8.95
N MET A 207 31.03 -22.34 -7.64
CA MET A 207 32.01 -22.92 -6.71
C MET A 207 31.68 -24.35 -6.22
N GLN A 208 30.60 -24.96 -6.69
CA GLN A 208 30.23 -26.34 -6.28
C GLN A 208 30.66 -27.44 -7.30
N HIS A 209 31.44 -27.11 -8.30
CA HIS A 209 31.95 -28.09 -9.27
C HIS A 209 33.46 -27.96 -9.44
N GLN A 210 34.23 -27.92 -8.35
CA GLN A 210 35.65 -28.23 -8.36
C GLN A 210 35.98 -29.27 -7.31
#